data_d49c6301ceae6c426f7055fa3b013d36
#
_entry.id   d49c6301ceae6c426f7055fa3b013d36
#
_cell.length_a   1.000
_cell.length_b   1.000
_cell.length_c   1.000
_cell.angle_alpha   90.00
_cell.angle_beta   90.00
_cell.angle_gamma   90.00
#
_symmetry.space_group_name_H-M   'P 1'
#
loop_
_entity.id
_entity.type
_entity.pdbx_description
1 polymer ?
#
loop_
_entity_poly.entity_id
_entity_poly.type
_entity_poly.pdbx_seq_one_letter_code
_entity_poly.pdbx_strand_id
1 'polypeptide(L)'
;MPLRLEEFDSAVQEKIQALDPRRMPRHIAFIMDGNGRWARQRRRRRLMGHREGIKTAKRIIRFCHDIGGIECITLYAFSTENWKRPKLEISGLMLLLKYFLRRETAEMVENDIRFRTIGRIDEFPAFVQRELARTMEATSVCR
;
A
#
# COMPACT_ATOMS: atom_id res chain seq x y z
N MET A 1 12.52 1.95 11.98
CA MET A 1 13.47 3.10 12.01
C MET A 1 12.69 4.29 12.54
N PRO A 2 13.22 5.08 13.48
CA PRO A 2 12.45 6.19 14.03
C PRO A 2 12.10 7.23 12.95
N LEU A 3 10.93 7.86 13.10
CA LEU A 3 10.45 8.90 12.19
C LEU A 3 11.44 10.07 12.14
N ARG A 4 11.91 10.41 10.94
CA ARG A 4 12.79 11.55 10.73
C ARG A 4 11.94 12.78 10.44
N LEU A 5 11.72 13.60 11.46
CA LEU A 5 10.89 14.79 11.35
C LEU A 5 11.43 15.80 10.33
N GLU A 6 12.74 15.88 10.17
CA GLU A 6 13.40 16.78 9.21
C GLU A 6 13.06 16.49 7.73
N GLU A 7 12.49 15.33 7.43
CA GLU A 7 12.04 15.00 6.06
C GLU A 7 10.70 15.67 5.68
N PHE A 8 10.04 16.30 6.64
CA PHE A 8 8.73 16.94 6.45
C PHE A 8 8.86 18.47 6.55
N ASP A 9 7.94 19.18 5.89
CA ASP A 9 7.83 20.61 6.08
C ASP A 9 7.40 20.97 7.52
N SER A 10 7.65 22.22 7.92
CA SER A 10 7.40 22.68 9.30
C SER A 10 5.96 22.48 9.76
N ALA A 11 4.99 22.71 8.86
CA ALA A 11 3.57 22.57 9.19
C ALA A 11 3.19 21.13 9.47
N VAL A 12 3.82 20.17 8.78
CA VAL A 12 3.63 18.73 9.04
C VAL A 12 4.33 18.32 10.32
N GLN A 13 5.55 18.81 10.57
CA GLN A 13 6.29 18.56 11.81
C GLN A 13 5.49 19.00 13.05
N GLU A 14 4.93 20.21 13.04
CA GLU A 14 4.08 20.72 14.11
C GLU A 14 2.86 19.82 14.38
N LYS A 15 2.20 19.35 13.30
CA LYS A 15 1.06 18.43 13.43
C LYS A 15 1.48 17.08 14.04
N ILE A 16 2.62 16.54 13.64
CA ILE A 16 3.13 15.28 14.19
C ILE A 16 3.44 15.44 15.68
N GLN A 17 4.10 16.54 16.06
CA GLN A 17 4.43 16.83 17.46
C GLN A 17 3.20 17.06 18.34
N ALA A 18 2.11 17.55 17.76
CA ALA A 18 0.85 17.76 18.45
C ALA A 18 0.01 16.50 18.65
N LEU A 19 0.39 15.35 18.06
CA LEU A 19 -0.34 14.10 18.22
C LEU A 19 -0.19 13.56 19.66
N ASP A 20 -1.31 13.21 20.29
CA ASP A 20 -1.31 12.47 21.56
C ASP A 20 -1.21 10.96 21.26
N PRO A 21 -0.12 10.28 21.64
CA PRO A 21 0.05 8.84 21.39
C PRO A 21 -1.09 7.99 21.99
N ARG A 22 -1.73 8.45 23.07
CA ARG A 22 -2.85 7.74 23.72
C ARG A 22 -4.18 7.86 22.97
N ARG A 23 -4.26 8.78 22.00
CA ARG A 23 -5.44 9.04 21.18
C ARG A 23 -5.25 8.62 19.72
N MET A 24 -4.15 7.95 19.41
CA MET A 24 -3.89 7.44 18.06
C MET A 24 -4.87 6.31 17.71
N PRO A 25 -5.40 6.28 16.47
CA PRO A 25 -6.18 5.14 16.00
C PRO A 25 -5.28 3.92 15.89
N ARG A 26 -5.76 2.76 16.35
CA ARG A 26 -5.02 1.48 16.18
C ARG A 26 -5.11 0.94 14.76
N HIS A 27 -6.14 1.31 14.02
CA HIS A 27 -6.37 0.86 12.64
C HIS A 27 -6.77 2.02 11.74
N ILE A 28 -6.08 2.16 10.62
CA ILE A 28 -6.39 3.15 9.58
C ILE A 28 -6.65 2.43 8.24
N ALA A 29 -7.75 2.77 7.59
CA ALA A 29 -8.06 2.30 6.25
C ALA A 29 -7.91 3.44 5.23
N PHE A 30 -7.27 3.16 4.09
CA PHE A 30 -7.09 4.10 3.00
C PHE A 30 -7.78 3.61 1.73
N ILE A 31 -8.64 4.43 1.16
CA ILE A 31 -9.20 4.20 -0.18
C ILE A 31 -8.21 4.79 -1.19
N MET A 32 -7.63 3.92 -2.02
CA MET A 32 -6.65 4.32 -3.02
C MET A 32 -7.37 4.75 -4.31
N ASP A 33 -7.69 6.03 -4.41
CA ASP A 33 -8.33 6.62 -5.59
C ASP A 33 -7.47 7.74 -6.21
N GLY A 34 -7.83 8.12 -7.43
CA GLY A 34 -7.23 9.26 -8.13
C GLY A 34 -6.02 8.93 -8.99
N ASN A 35 -5.46 7.73 -8.97
CA ASN A 35 -4.27 7.35 -9.76
C ASN A 35 -4.46 7.58 -11.27
N GLY A 36 -5.63 7.25 -11.81
CA GLY A 36 -5.97 7.48 -13.21
C GLY A 36 -6.14 8.98 -13.55
N ARG A 37 -6.71 9.76 -12.64
CA ARG A 37 -6.84 11.22 -12.78
C ARG A 37 -5.48 11.89 -12.78
N TRP A 38 -4.62 11.51 -11.83
CA TRP A 38 -3.23 11.99 -11.72
C TRP A 38 -2.45 11.77 -13.02
N ALA A 39 -2.54 10.57 -13.61
CA ALA A 39 -1.86 10.24 -14.85
C ALA A 39 -2.39 11.10 -16.02
N ARG A 40 -3.73 11.25 -16.14
CA ARG A 40 -4.37 12.03 -17.20
C ARG A 40 -3.97 13.50 -17.16
N GLN A 41 -3.99 14.10 -15.97
CA GLN A 41 -3.57 15.50 -15.79
C GLN A 41 -2.10 15.75 -16.24
N ARG A 42 -1.26 14.68 -16.20
CA ARG A 42 0.14 14.73 -16.64
C ARG A 42 0.38 14.16 -18.02
N ARG A 43 -0.70 13.90 -18.78
CA ARG A 43 -0.64 13.28 -20.13
C ARG A 43 0.14 11.95 -20.14
N ARG A 44 0.03 11.18 -19.05
CA ARG A 44 0.67 9.86 -18.88
C ARG A 44 -0.35 8.74 -18.97
N ARG A 45 0.13 7.53 -19.30
CA ARG A 45 -0.69 6.31 -19.29
C ARG A 45 -1.19 6.04 -17.85
N ARG A 46 -2.42 5.52 -17.70
CA ARG A 46 -3.03 5.21 -16.40
C ARG A 46 -2.16 4.32 -15.51
N LEU A 47 -1.46 3.34 -16.11
CA LEU A 47 -0.54 2.46 -15.39
C LEU A 47 0.59 3.22 -14.67
N MET A 48 1.05 4.34 -15.22
CA MET A 48 2.02 5.19 -14.55
C MET A 48 1.44 5.84 -13.28
N GLY A 49 0.15 6.21 -13.31
CA GLY A 49 -0.53 6.70 -12.11
C GLY A 49 -0.62 5.62 -11.01
N HIS A 50 -0.93 4.38 -11.39
CA HIS A 50 -0.94 3.27 -10.44
C HIS A 50 0.44 2.99 -9.85
N ARG A 51 1.50 3.09 -10.65
CA ARG A 51 2.88 2.96 -10.18
C ARG A 51 3.24 4.05 -9.15
N GLU A 52 2.84 5.29 -9.39
CA GLU A 52 3.02 6.38 -8.42
C GLU A 52 2.17 6.19 -7.18
N GLY A 53 0.94 5.68 -7.33
CA GLY A 53 0.08 5.31 -6.21
C GLY A 53 0.71 4.26 -5.28
N ILE A 54 1.40 3.27 -5.83
CA ILE A 54 2.16 2.27 -5.05
C ILE A 54 3.28 2.93 -4.24
N LYS A 55 4.02 3.86 -4.83
CA LYS A 55 5.07 4.60 -4.09
C LYS A 55 4.46 5.42 -2.95
N THR A 56 3.31 6.04 -3.20
CA THR A 56 2.57 6.78 -2.16
C THR A 56 2.10 5.85 -1.05
N ALA A 57 1.52 4.70 -1.38
CA ALA A 57 1.12 3.69 -0.40
C ALA A 57 2.30 3.24 0.46
N LYS A 58 3.45 2.96 -0.15
CA LYS A 58 4.66 2.60 0.58
C LYS A 58 5.11 3.69 1.56
N ARG A 59 5.08 4.95 1.15
CA ARG A 59 5.40 6.09 2.03
C ARG A 59 4.43 6.20 3.20
N ILE A 60 3.14 6.01 2.96
CA ILE A 60 2.10 6.02 4.00
C ILE A 60 2.29 4.88 4.99
N ILE A 61 2.56 3.65 4.51
CA ILE A 61 2.81 2.49 5.37
C ILE A 61 4.02 2.76 6.28
N ARG A 62 5.12 3.23 5.71
CA ARG A 62 6.32 3.60 6.49
C ARG A 62 6.02 4.68 7.52
N PHE A 63 5.34 5.74 7.13
CA PHE A 63 4.95 6.80 8.05
C PHE A 63 4.12 6.27 9.22
N CYS A 64 3.11 5.44 8.94
CA CYS A 64 2.26 4.86 9.98
C CYS A 64 3.04 3.92 10.91
N HIS A 65 4.01 3.17 10.37
CA HIS A 65 4.90 2.33 11.16
C HIS A 65 5.82 3.17 12.07
N ASP A 66 6.43 4.21 11.51
CA ASP A 66 7.45 5.01 12.19
C ASP A 66 6.85 5.95 13.26
N ILE A 67 5.61 6.43 13.05
CA ILE A 67 4.93 7.29 14.04
C ILE A 67 4.51 6.52 15.30
N GLY A 68 4.32 5.20 15.18
CA GLY A 68 3.88 4.33 16.28
C GLY A 68 2.40 4.44 16.60
N GLY A 69 1.91 3.52 17.44
CA GLY A 69 0.51 3.47 17.87
C GLY A 69 -0.49 2.92 16.86
N ILE A 70 -0.11 2.80 15.59
CA ILE A 70 -0.94 2.22 14.53
C ILE A 70 -0.55 0.76 14.36
N GLU A 71 -1.50 -0.14 14.63
CA GLU A 71 -1.26 -1.59 14.62
C GLU A 71 -1.69 -2.24 13.29
N CYS A 72 -2.62 -1.61 12.59
CA CYS A 72 -3.19 -2.16 11.37
C CYS A 72 -3.45 -1.09 10.31
N ILE A 73 -3.09 -1.40 9.06
CA ILE A 73 -3.39 -0.56 7.90
C ILE A 73 -4.14 -1.40 6.88
N THR A 74 -5.28 -0.92 6.44
CA THR A 74 -6.02 -1.51 5.31
C THR A 74 -5.91 -0.62 4.09
N LEU A 75 -5.45 -1.18 2.97
CA LEU A 75 -5.42 -0.51 1.68
C LEU A 75 -6.52 -1.07 0.78
N TYR A 76 -7.52 -0.26 0.46
CA TYR A 76 -8.54 -0.62 -0.53
C TYR A 76 -7.97 -0.35 -1.93
N ALA A 77 -7.36 -1.38 -2.53
CA ALA A 77 -6.54 -1.25 -3.73
C ALA A 77 -7.26 -1.65 -5.02
N PHE A 78 -8.10 -2.69 -4.97
CA PHE A 78 -8.79 -3.23 -6.14
C PHE A 78 -10.20 -3.69 -5.77
N SER A 79 -11.22 -3.17 -6.46
CA SER A 79 -12.63 -3.50 -6.23
C SER A 79 -13.20 -4.36 -7.36
N THR A 80 -14.37 -4.98 -7.10
CA THR A 80 -15.10 -5.74 -8.10
C THR A 80 -15.45 -4.91 -9.35
N GLU A 81 -15.69 -3.62 -9.18
CA GLU A 81 -15.96 -2.70 -10.31
C GLU A 81 -14.73 -2.51 -11.19
N ASN A 82 -13.53 -2.70 -10.67
CA ASN A 82 -12.30 -2.56 -11.44
C ASN A 82 -12.13 -3.64 -12.51
N TRP A 83 -12.82 -4.79 -12.38
CA TRP A 83 -12.86 -5.82 -13.41
C TRP A 83 -13.54 -5.35 -14.73
N LYS A 84 -14.34 -4.28 -14.68
CA LYS A 84 -14.96 -3.66 -15.87
C LYS A 84 -13.97 -2.81 -16.69
N ARG A 85 -12.76 -2.61 -16.21
CA ARG A 85 -11.71 -1.87 -16.93
C ARG A 85 -11.20 -2.63 -18.15
N PRO A 86 -10.56 -1.95 -19.12
CA PRO A 86 -9.95 -2.61 -20.26
C PRO A 86 -8.99 -3.73 -19.84
N LYS A 87 -9.02 -4.87 -20.51
CA LYS A 87 -8.19 -6.06 -20.19
C LYS A 87 -6.69 -5.74 -20.10
N LEU A 88 -6.17 -4.86 -20.97
CA LEU A 88 -4.78 -4.44 -20.93
C LEU A 88 -4.42 -3.66 -19.65
N GLU A 89 -5.34 -2.83 -19.15
CA GLU A 89 -5.15 -2.11 -17.88
C GLU A 89 -5.12 -3.10 -16.73
N ILE A 90 -6.07 -4.03 -16.68
CA ILE A 90 -6.14 -5.08 -15.65
C ILE A 90 -4.87 -5.92 -15.65
N SER A 91 -4.43 -6.41 -16.82
CA SER A 91 -3.20 -7.20 -16.93
C SER A 91 -1.98 -6.43 -16.43
N GLY A 92 -1.88 -5.15 -16.77
CA GLY A 92 -0.83 -4.28 -16.27
C GLY A 92 -0.86 -4.10 -14.75
N LEU A 93 -2.06 -3.95 -14.16
CA LEU A 93 -2.23 -3.86 -12.71
C LEU A 93 -1.84 -5.15 -11.99
N MET A 94 -2.19 -6.31 -12.55
CA MET A 94 -1.83 -7.63 -11.98
C MET A 94 -0.31 -7.85 -12.01
N LEU A 95 0.35 -7.48 -13.09
CA LEU A 95 1.82 -7.54 -13.18
C LEU A 95 2.48 -6.57 -12.20
N LEU A 96 1.93 -5.37 -12.05
CA LEU A 96 2.43 -4.36 -11.12
C LEU A 96 2.31 -4.83 -9.67
N LEU A 97 1.17 -5.46 -9.31
CA LEU A 97 0.95 -6.05 -7.98
C LEU A 97 1.96 -7.16 -7.70
N LYS A 98 2.13 -8.10 -8.65
CA LYS A 98 3.13 -9.16 -8.54
C LYS A 98 4.54 -8.61 -8.32
N TYR A 99 4.95 -7.62 -9.12
CA TYR A 99 6.26 -6.99 -9.00
C TYR A 99 6.45 -6.33 -7.63
N PHE A 100 5.42 -5.60 -7.16
CA PHE A 100 5.43 -4.95 -5.84
C PHE A 100 5.61 -5.98 -4.72
N LEU A 101 4.78 -7.03 -4.69
CA LEU A 101 4.86 -8.06 -3.65
C LEU A 101 6.27 -8.70 -3.60
N ARG A 102 6.82 -9.09 -4.75
CA ARG A 102 8.17 -9.67 -4.81
C ARG A 102 9.26 -8.76 -4.25
N ARG A 103 9.14 -7.48 -4.55
CA ARG A 103 10.13 -6.50 -4.13
C ARG A 103 10.04 -6.16 -2.66
N GLU A 104 8.82 -6.05 -2.14
CA GLU A 104 8.59 -5.49 -0.80
C GLU A 104 8.48 -6.56 0.29
N THR A 105 8.35 -7.84 -0.06
CA THR A 105 8.21 -8.93 0.95
C THR A 105 9.37 -8.98 1.94
N ALA A 106 10.62 -8.84 1.49
CA ALA A 106 11.78 -8.83 2.38
C ALA A 106 11.73 -7.65 3.36
N GLU A 107 11.42 -6.45 2.88
CA GLU A 107 11.29 -5.25 3.70
C GLU A 107 10.13 -5.38 4.70
N MET A 108 9.03 -6.04 4.33
CA MET A 108 7.92 -6.32 5.26
C MET A 108 8.41 -7.20 6.42
N VAL A 109 9.15 -8.26 6.14
CA VAL A 109 9.72 -9.14 7.17
C VAL A 109 10.72 -8.40 8.06
N GLU A 110 11.62 -7.62 7.48
CA GLU A 110 12.62 -6.83 8.22
C GLU A 110 11.99 -5.80 9.16
N ASN A 111 10.82 -5.28 8.83
CA ASN A 111 10.09 -4.29 9.64
C ASN A 111 8.96 -4.90 10.46
N ASP A 112 8.91 -6.22 10.64
CA ASP A 112 7.87 -6.93 11.41
C ASP A 112 6.43 -6.62 10.93
N ILE A 113 6.24 -6.47 9.60
CA ILE A 113 4.95 -6.17 8.98
C ILE A 113 4.32 -7.45 8.49
N ARG A 114 3.20 -7.83 9.07
CA ARG A 114 2.40 -8.97 8.64
C ARG A 114 1.44 -8.59 7.51
N PHE A 115 1.61 -9.21 6.35
CA PHE A 115 0.74 -8.99 5.19
C PHE A 115 -0.44 -9.96 5.19
N ARG A 116 -1.63 -9.45 4.95
CA ARG A 116 -2.86 -10.22 4.76
C ARG A 116 -3.69 -9.65 3.61
N THR A 117 -4.52 -10.50 3.03
CA THR A 117 -5.49 -10.10 1.99
C THR A 117 -6.91 -10.30 2.51
N ILE A 118 -7.82 -9.42 2.07
CA ILE A 118 -9.25 -9.48 2.35
C ILE A 118 -9.98 -9.40 1.01
N GLY A 119 -11.01 -10.20 0.83
CA GLY A 119 -11.83 -10.23 -0.37
C GLY A 119 -11.65 -11.49 -1.21
N ARG A 120 -12.21 -11.48 -2.42
CA ARG A 120 -12.23 -12.62 -3.34
C ARG A 120 -10.93 -12.69 -4.16
N ILE A 121 -9.88 -13.21 -3.54
CA ILE A 121 -8.57 -13.37 -4.18
C ILE A 121 -8.53 -14.50 -5.22
N ASP A 122 -9.48 -15.43 -5.15
CA ASP A 122 -9.71 -16.52 -6.10
C ASP A 122 -10.07 -16.01 -7.51
N GLU A 123 -10.60 -14.78 -7.62
CA GLU A 123 -10.86 -14.13 -8.91
C GLU A 123 -9.60 -13.61 -9.61
N PHE A 124 -8.48 -13.50 -8.88
CA PHE A 124 -7.22 -13.04 -9.48
C PHE A 124 -6.56 -14.12 -10.36
N PRO A 125 -5.75 -13.73 -11.35
CA PRO A 125 -4.95 -14.69 -12.10
C PRO A 125 -4.07 -15.56 -11.19
N ALA A 126 -3.90 -16.83 -11.53
CA ALA A 126 -3.17 -17.80 -10.72
C ALA A 126 -1.75 -17.34 -10.31
N PHE A 127 -1.07 -16.59 -11.18
CA PHE A 127 0.26 -16.05 -10.87
C PHE A 127 0.25 -14.98 -9.77
N VAL A 128 -0.85 -14.22 -9.64
CA VAL A 128 -1.04 -13.24 -8.56
C VAL A 128 -1.40 -13.97 -7.27
N GLN A 129 -2.30 -14.95 -7.34
CA GLN A 129 -2.69 -15.76 -6.18
C GLN A 129 -1.46 -16.43 -5.53
N ARG A 130 -0.58 -17.01 -6.35
CA ARG A 130 0.67 -17.60 -5.85
C ARG A 130 1.59 -16.58 -5.17
N GLU A 131 1.69 -15.38 -5.69
CA GLU A 131 2.54 -14.35 -5.11
C GLU A 131 1.94 -13.79 -3.81
N LEU A 132 0.61 -13.63 -3.73
CA LEU A 132 -0.10 -13.27 -2.50
C LEU A 132 0.11 -14.34 -1.42
N ALA A 133 -0.08 -15.61 -1.74
CA ALA A 133 0.14 -16.72 -0.82
C ALA A 133 1.58 -16.77 -0.30
N ARG A 134 2.56 -16.62 -1.19
CA ARG A 134 3.98 -16.56 -0.83
C ARG A 134 4.31 -15.40 0.12
N THR A 135 3.77 -14.21 -0.15
CA THR A 135 4.00 -13.05 0.70
C THR A 135 3.35 -13.22 2.07
N MET A 136 2.11 -13.76 2.12
CA MET A 136 1.43 -14.06 3.39
C MET A 136 2.19 -15.10 4.21
N GLU A 137 2.71 -16.14 3.58
CA GLU A 137 3.52 -17.17 4.24
C GLU A 137 4.82 -16.58 4.79
N ALA A 138 5.58 -15.86 3.96
CA ALA A 138 6.84 -15.24 4.36
C ALA A 138 6.68 -14.27 5.54
N THR A 139 5.56 -13.53 5.59
CA THR A 139 5.27 -12.56 6.67
C THR A 139 4.46 -13.14 7.82
N SER A 140 4.17 -14.45 7.82
CA SER A 140 3.35 -15.10 8.86
C SER A 140 3.98 -15.07 10.25
N VAL A 141 5.31 -14.99 10.31
CA VAL A 141 6.11 -14.90 11.54
C VAL A 141 6.10 -13.49 12.15
N CYS A 142 5.69 -12.47 11.38
CA CYS A 142 5.57 -11.09 11.82
C CYS A 142 4.30 -10.89 12.66
N ARG A 143 4.32 -9.86 13.54
CA ARG A 143 3.22 -9.56 14.49
C ARG A 143 2.17 -8.62 13.91
#